data_cd15811d8c4280b1b184e9befd06e8aa
#
_entry.id   cd15811d8c4280b1b184e9befd06e8aa
#
_cell.length_a   1.000
_cell.length_b   1.000
_cell.length_c   1.000
_cell.angle_alpha   90.00
_cell.angle_beta   90.00
_cell.angle_gamma   90.00
#
_symmetry.space_group_name_H-M   'P 1'
#
loop_
_entity.id
_entity.type
_entity.pdbx_description
1 polymer ?
#
loop_
_entity_poly.entity_id
_entity_poly.type
_entity_poly.pdbx_seq_one_letter_code
_entity_poly.pdbx_strand_id
1 'polypeptide(L)'
;IGGPPCQGFSLAGNIGRSFIDDERNRLFKEFVRLVACVQPKMFVMENVAAMATHLKGKTIKTIVEAFETAGCGYKVKYAVLNSANYGVAQERRRIVIVGIRSGIDSEFSYPEKLEKIYTIKDVIDDLPKLKSGETSDIPNHVAMKHSAQMLEKMGYVKDGGNRMDIPEELRPKSGDVRKYIRYDSAKPSVCVTGDMRKIFHYEQNRALTARELARIQSFPDDFIFEGTSIQIQQQIGNAVPPKLAYQIALQVEEALDNGKVSEGKLYRKQREVS
;
A
#
# COMPACT_ATOMS: atom_id res chain seq x y z
N ILE A 1 -14.49 -4.07 -1.46
CA ILE A 1 -13.11 -3.77 -1.07
C ILE A 1 -13.00 -2.34 -0.59
N GLY A 2 -12.07 -2.05 0.35
CA GLY A 2 -11.80 -0.70 0.83
C GLY A 2 -10.46 -0.54 1.52
N GLY A 3 -9.94 0.70 1.46
CA GLY A 3 -8.74 1.13 2.17
C GLY A 3 -9.03 2.41 2.95
N PRO A 4 -9.89 2.37 3.99
CA PRO A 4 -10.23 3.57 4.73
C PRO A 4 -8.97 4.15 5.39
N PRO A 5 -8.66 5.45 5.22
CA PRO A 5 -7.49 6.05 5.83
C PRO A 5 -7.58 5.99 7.35
N CYS A 6 -6.49 5.58 7.98
CA CYS A 6 -6.35 5.51 9.43
C CYS A 6 -5.34 6.55 9.91
N GLN A 7 -5.73 7.81 9.93
CA GLN A 7 -4.86 8.91 10.38
C GLN A 7 -4.59 8.88 11.90
N GLY A 8 -5.38 8.16 12.66
CA GLY A 8 -5.23 7.98 14.11
C GLY A 8 -4.04 7.13 14.57
N PHE A 9 -3.31 6.47 13.66
CA PHE A 9 -2.15 5.62 14.00
C PHE A 9 -0.80 6.34 13.99
N SER A 10 -0.76 7.66 13.74
CA SER A 10 0.49 8.39 13.89
C SER A 10 0.83 8.46 15.38
N LEU A 11 2.04 8.02 15.74
CA LEU A 11 2.59 7.98 17.11
C LEU A 11 2.58 9.34 17.84
N ALA A 12 2.23 10.42 17.17
CA ALA A 12 2.35 11.80 17.68
C ALA A 12 1.09 12.37 18.35
N GLY A 13 0.08 11.58 18.70
CA GLY A 13 -1.14 12.21 19.25
C GLY A 13 -2.12 11.37 20.03
N ASN A 14 -1.86 10.11 20.31
CA ASN A 14 -2.85 9.22 20.92
C ASN A 14 -2.53 8.81 22.36
N ILE A 15 -2.57 9.73 23.28
CA ILE A 15 -2.62 9.41 24.71
C ILE A 15 -4.10 9.49 25.15
N GLY A 16 -4.74 8.34 25.40
CA GLY A 16 -5.97 8.24 26.19
C GLY A 16 -7.32 8.19 25.46
N ARG A 17 -7.39 8.07 24.10
CA ARG A 17 -8.68 7.89 23.39
C ARG A 17 -8.85 6.48 22.85
N SER A 18 -10.09 5.94 22.90
CA SER A 18 -10.38 4.67 22.24
C SER A 18 -10.31 4.85 20.72
N PHE A 19 -9.91 3.77 20.01
CA PHE A 19 -9.81 3.80 18.53
C PHE A 19 -11.13 4.19 17.86
N ILE A 20 -12.24 3.70 18.39
CA ILE A 20 -13.57 3.92 17.82
C ILE A 20 -14.04 5.37 18.00
N ASP A 21 -13.66 6.05 19.07
CA ASP A 21 -14.16 7.39 19.40
C ASP A 21 -13.32 8.51 18.78
N ASP A 22 -12.22 8.17 18.09
CA ASP A 22 -11.40 9.15 17.39
C ASP A 22 -12.06 9.54 16.05
N GLU A 23 -12.41 10.83 15.87
CA GLU A 23 -13.00 11.35 14.61
C GLU A 23 -12.16 11.04 13.37
N ARG A 24 -10.83 10.92 13.54
CA ARG A 24 -9.91 10.55 12.45
C ARG A 24 -10.17 9.16 11.90
N ASN A 25 -10.88 8.30 12.63
CA ASN A 25 -11.29 6.96 12.23
C ASN A 25 -12.73 6.89 11.71
N ARG A 26 -13.35 8.05 11.45
CA ARG A 26 -14.71 8.14 10.91
C ARG A 26 -14.90 7.30 9.64
N LEU A 27 -13.91 7.30 8.75
CA LEU A 27 -14.00 6.53 7.50
C LEU A 27 -13.95 5.02 7.72
N PHE A 28 -13.31 4.54 8.77
CA PHE A 28 -13.42 3.14 9.16
C PHE A 28 -14.85 2.79 9.59
N LYS A 29 -15.49 3.63 10.41
CA LYS A 29 -16.90 3.44 10.82
C LYS A 29 -17.84 3.41 9.61
N GLU A 30 -17.62 4.31 8.64
CA GLU A 30 -18.39 4.32 7.40
C GLU A 30 -18.19 3.05 6.57
N PHE A 31 -16.98 2.52 6.53
CA PHE A 31 -16.73 1.24 5.85
C PHE A 31 -17.48 0.10 6.53
N VAL A 32 -17.45 0.01 7.87
CA VAL A 32 -18.23 -0.97 8.63
C VAL A 32 -19.74 -0.80 8.37
N ARG A 33 -20.24 0.44 8.39
CA ARG A 33 -21.64 0.76 8.09
C ARG A 33 -22.04 0.28 6.69
N LEU A 34 -21.21 0.55 5.68
CA LEU A 34 -21.44 0.08 4.31
C LEU A 34 -21.46 -1.45 4.22
N VAL A 35 -20.53 -2.13 4.87
CA VAL A 35 -20.51 -3.60 4.92
C VAL A 35 -21.79 -4.14 5.60
N ALA A 36 -22.22 -3.52 6.68
CA ALA A 36 -23.45 -3.89 7.38
C ALA A 36 -24.72 -3.68 6.51
N CYS A 37 -24.78 -2.61 5.71
CA CYS A 37 -25.92 -2.30 4.83
C CYS A 37 -25.95 -3.17 3.57
N VAL A 38 -24.80 -3.29 2.88
CA VAL A 38 -24.68 -4.01 1.59
C VAL A 38 -24.66 -5.53 1.81
N GLN A 39 -24.17 -5.98 2.95
CA GLN A 39 -24.02 -7.39 3.31
C GLN A 39 -23.35 -8.23 2.20
N PRO A 40 -22.16 -7.82 1.68
CA PRO A 40 -21.47 -8.56 0.64
C PRO A 40 -21.17 -9.98 1.10
N LYS A 41 -21.01 -10.93 0.18
CA LYS A 41 -20.57 -12.29 0.52
C LYS A 41 -19.22 -12.30 1.20
N MET A 42 -18.31 -11.46 0.70
CA MET A 42 -16.98 -11.22 1.28
C MET A 42 -16.63 -9.73 1.21
N PHE A 43 -15.80 -9.27 2.12
CA PHE A 43 -15.15 -7.97 2.01
C PHE A 43 -13.63 -8.12 2.21
N VAL A 44 -12.87 -7.19 1.63
CA VAL A 44 -11.44 -7.03 1.86
C VAL A 44 -11.17 -5.59 2.28
N MET A 45 -10.47 -5.41 3.41
CA MET A 45 -10.01 -4.12 3.89
C MET A 45 -8.48 -4.12 3.99
N GLU A 46 -7.83 -3.11 3.40
CA GLU A 46 -6.37 -2.92 3.48
C GLU A 46 -6.05 -1.74 4.39
N ASN A 47 -4.92 -1.83 5.11
CA ASN A 47 -4.41 -0.73 5.91
C ASN A 47 -2.91 -0.86 6.21
N VAL A 48 -2.35 0.12 6.93
CA VAL A 48 -0.95 0.10 7.36
C VAL A 48 -0.69 -1.03 8.37
N ALA A 49 0.46 -1.71 8.24
CA ALA A 49 0.82 -2.85 9.09
C ALA A 49 0.85 -2.52 10.59
N ALA A 50 1.15 -1.27 10.94
CA ALA A 50 1.16 -0.81 12.34
C ALA A 50 -0.18 -0.99 13.06
N MET A 51 -1.31 -1.07 12.33
CA MET A 51 -2.63 -1.36 12.88
C MET A 51 -2.67 -2.68 13.65
N ALA A 52 -1.93 -3.70 13.21
CA ALA A 52 -1.91 -5.02 13.85
C ALA A 52 -1.34 -4.98 15.27
N THR A 53 -0.38 -4.09 15.55
CA THR A 53 0.31 -3.98 16.83
C THR A 53 -0.09 -2.78 17.67
N HIS A 54 -0.89 -1.88 17.10
CA HIS A 54 -1.35 -0.66 17.77
C HIS A 54 -2.07 -0.98 19.08
N LEU A 55 -1.74 -0.24 20.14
CA LEU A 55 -2.23 -0.45 21.49
C LEU A 55 -2.12 -1.93 21.96
N LYS A 56 -0.99 -2.57 21.66
CA LYS A 56 -0.74 -3.99 21.98
C LYS A 56 -1.81 -4.93 21.38
N GLY A 57 -2.28 -4.62 20.16
CA GLY A 57 -3.27 -5.42 19.43
C GLY A 57 -4.73 -5.13 19.81
N LYS A 58 -5.02 -4.18 20.70
CA LYS A 58 -6.41 -3.82 21.03
C LYS A 58 -7.18 -3.29 19.84
N THR A 59 -6.52 -2.46 19.01
CA THR A 59 -7.15 -1.88 17.81
C THR A 59 -7.64 -2.93 16.82
N ILE A 60 -6.81 -3.91 16.49
CA ILE A 60 -7.23 -4.94 15.53
C ILE A 60 -8.35 -5.82 16.11
N LYS A 61 -8.36 -6.09 17.42
CA LYS A 61 -9.47 -6.79 18.07
C LYS A 61 -10.78 -6.02 17.94
N THR A 62 -10.78 -4.71 18.22
CA THR A 62 -11.95 -3.85 18.06
C THR A 62 -12.46 -3.81 16.61
N ILE A 63 -11.55 -3.81 15.63
CA ILE A 63 -11.90 -3.85 14.20
C ILE A 63 -12.56 -5.19 13.85
N VAL A 64 -12.00 -6.30 14.31
CA VAL A 64 -12.56 -7.65 14.09
C VAL A 64 -13.95 -7.74 14.71
N GLU A 65 -14.13 -7.36 15.98
CA GLU A 65 -15.42 -7.35 16.69
C GLU A 65 -16.47 -6.50 15.97
N ALA A 66 -16.07 -5.34 15.43
CA ALA A 66 -16.99 -4.48 14.66
C ALA A 66 -17.53 -5.16 13.40
N PHE A 67 -16.72 -5.98 12.71
CA PHE A 67 -17.20 -6.73 11.55
C PHE A 67 -17.93 -8.02 11.92
N GLU A 68 -17.53 -8.70 13.00
CA GLU A 68 -18.23 -9.89 13.50
C GLU A 68 -19.68 -9.57 13.88
N THR A 69 -19.94 -8.31 14.29
CA THR A 69 -21.30 -7.85 14.65
C THR A 69 -21.99 -7.01 13.57
N ALA A 70 -21.31 -6.71 12.45
CA ALA A 70 -21.87 -5.89 11.36
C ALA A 70 -22.96 -6.63 10.57
N GLY A 71 -24.19 -6.13 10.57
CA GLY A 71 -25.30 -6.71 9.82
C GLY A 71 -25.60 -8.15 10.22
N CYS A 72 -25.39 -9.09 9.29
CA CYS A 72 -25.54 -10.54 9.55
C CYS A 72 -24.30 -11.20 10.16
N GLY A 73 -23.25 -10.41 10.44
CA GLY A 73 -21.97 -10.88 10.96
C GLY A 73 -21.04 -11.48 9.91
N TYR A 74 -19.74 -11.45 10.22
CA TYR A 74 -18.69 -11.96 9.35
C TYR A 74 -17.67 -12.81 10.14
N LYS A 75 -17.19 -13.89 9.52
CA LYS A 75 -15.99 -14.60 9.98
C LYS A 75 -14.79 -13.81 9.47
N VAL A 76 -13.99 -13.24 10.36
CA VAL A 76 -12.90 -12.31 10.00
C VAL A 76 -11.54 -12.94 10.20
N LYS A 77 -10.69 -12.86 9.18
CA LYS A 77 -9.25 -13.19 9.24
C LYS A 77 -8.43 -11.95 8.91
N TYR A 78 -7.24 -11.84 9.45
CA TYR A 78 -6.28 -10.79 9.06
C TYR A 78 -4.84 -11.29 9.04
N ALA A 79 -4.03 -10.74 8.15
CA ALA A 79 -2.59 -10.99 8.07
C ALA A 79 -1.84 -9.73 7.65
N VAL A 80 -0.56 -9.65 8.07
CA VAL A 80 0.35 -8.62 7.55
C VAL A 80 1.14 -9.22 6.39
N LEU A 81 0.90 -8.71 5.19
CA LEU A 81 1.57 -9.12 3.96
C LEU A 81 2.65 -8.11 3.59
N ASN A 82 3.79 -8.61 3.06
CA ASN A 82 4.82 -7.78 2.46
C ASN A 82 4.77 -7.92 0.94
N SER A 83 4.53 -6.83 0.22
CA SER A 83 4.37 -6.82 -1.23
C SER A 83 5.56 -7.46 -1.97
N ALA A 84 6.79 -7.37 -1.43
CA ALA A 84 7.97 -7.99 -2.03
C ALA A 84 7.81 -9.52 -2.21
N ASN A 85 7.04 -10.18 -1.36
CA ASN A 85 6.77 -11.61 -1.45
C ASN A 85 5.73 -11.99 -2.51
N TYR A 86 5.17 -11.01 -3.21
CA TYR A 86 4.06 -11.18 -4.17
C TYR A 86 4.35 -10.55 -5.53
N GLY A 87 5.62 -10.54 -5.93
CA GLY A 87 6.06 -10.09 -7.26
C GLY A 87 6.17 -8.58 -7.42
N VAL A 88 6.23 -7.83 -6.32
CA VAL A 88 6.39 -6.37 -6.30
C VAL A 88 7.82 -6.03 -5.88
N ALA A 89 8.51 -5.15 -6.61
CA ALA A 89 9.87 -4.73 -6.29
C ALA A 89 9.91 -3.71 -5.14
N GLN A 90 9.14 -3.96 -4.08
CA GLN A 90 8.99 -3.03 -2.95
C GLN A 90 8.69 -3.72 -1.63
N GLU A 91 9.45 -3.37 -0.60
CA GLU A 91 9.19 -3.67 0.80
C GLU A 91 8.03 -2.80 1.31
N ARG A 92 6.79 -3.30 1.13
CA ARG A 92 5.57 -2.60 1.55
C ARG A 92 4.72 -3.54 2.39
N ARG A 93 4.78 -3.37 3.69
CA ARG A 93 3.98 -4.16 4.62
C ARG A 93 2.62 -3.54 4.85
N ARG A 94 1.56 -4.33 4.66
CA ARG A 94 0.17 -3.92 4.84
C ARG A 94 -0.60 -5.00 5.58
N ILE A 95 -1.51 -4.59 6.45
CA ILE A 95 -2.50 -5.50 7.01
C ILE A 95 -3.64 -5.64 5.99
N VAL A 96 -4.02 -6.87 5.73
CA VAL A 96 -5.17 -7.24 4.90
C VAL A 96 -6.15 -7.97 5.80
N ILE A 97 -7.37 -7.46 5.89
CA ILE A 97 -8.47 -8.00 6.68
C ILE A 97 -9.52 -8.50 5.71
N VAL A 98 -9.91 -9.76 5.84
CA VAL A 98 -10.92 -10.39 4.98
C VAL A 98 -12.03 -10.93 5.85
N GLY A 99 -13.27 -10.61 5.49
CA GLY A 99 -14.46 -11.16 6.15
C GLY A 99 -15.32 -11.96 5.19
N ILE A 100 -15.72 -13.15 5.61
CA ILE A 100 -16.72 -13.99 4.93
C ILE A 100 -18.03 -13.86 5.70
N ARG A 101 -19.13 -13.54 5.01
CA ARG A 101 -20.44 -13.38 5.61
C ARG A 101 -20.88 -14.64 6.34
N SER A 102 -21.42 -14.48 7.55
CA SER A 102 -21.97 -15.59 8.32
C SER A 102 -23.07 -16.31 7.53
N GLY A 103 -23.07 -17.66 7.58
CA GLY A 103 -23.98 -18.50 6.77
C GLY A 103 -23.44 -18.90 5.41
N ILE A 104 -22.27 -18.42 5.00
CA ILE A 104 -21.53 -18.96 3.86
C ILE A 104 -20.54 -20.03 4.39
N ASP A 105 -20.67 -21.26 3.89
CA ASP A 105 -19.76 -22.35 4.21
C ASP A 105 -18.55 -22.30 3.28
N SER A 106 -17.60 -21.45 3.64
CA SER A 106 -16.35 -21.26 2.91
C SER A 106 -15.24 -20.86 3.85
N GLU A 107 -14.01 -21.10 3.42
CA GLU A 107 -12.80 -20.63 4.09
C GLU A 107 -11.94 -19.81 3.14
N PHE A 108 -11.33 -18.74 3.68
CA PHE A 108 -10.35 -17.92 3.00
C PHE A 108 -8.94 -18.28 3.50
N SER A 109 -8.00 -18.44 2.57
CA SER A 109 -6.57 -18.55 2.85
C SER A 109 -5.81 -17.39 2.19
N TYR A 110 -4.78 -16.88 2.86
CA TYR A 110 -3.92 -15.87 2.25
C TYR A 110 -3.04 -16.49 1.18
N PRO A 111 -2.68 -15.74 0.12
CA PRO A 111 -1.85 -16.27 -0.96
C PRO A 111 -0.48 -16.73 -0.44
N GLU A 112 0.06 -17.77 -1.05
CA GLU A 112 1.42 -18.24 -0.80
C GLU A 112 2.45 -17.23 -1.32
N LYS A 113 3.60 -17.19 -0.64
CA LYS A 113 4.71 -16.32 -1.06
C LYS A 113 5.36 -16.89 -2.32
N LEU A 114 5.70 -15.99 -3.25
CA LEU A 114 6.50 -16.36 -4.41
C LEU A 114 7.96 -16.57 -4.00
N GLU A 115 8.64 -17.50 -4.66
CA GLU A 115 10.08 -17.76 -4.44
C GLU A 115 10.94 -16.58 -4.92
N LYS A 116 10.59 -16.00 -6.07
CA LYS A 116 11.35 -14.88 -6.66
C LYS A 116 11.04 -13.56 -5.99
N ILE A 117 12.06 -12.90 -5.46
CA ILE A 117 12.02 -11.50 -5.03
C ILE A 117 12.53 -10.62 -6.18
N TYR A 118 11.71 -9.67 -6.58
CA TYR A 118 12.06 -8.70 -7.64
C TYR A 118 12.82 -7.52 -7.06
N THR A 119 13.90 -7.14 -7.74
CA THR A 119 14.70 -5.95 -7.42
C THR A 119 14.21 -4.73 -8.18
N ILE A 120 14.69 -3.55 -7.81
CA ILE A 120 14.40 -2.31 -8.56
C ILE A 120 14.91 -2.44 -10.00
N LYS A 121 16.12 -2.97 -10.18
CA LYS A 121 16.68 -3.16 -11.50
C LYS A 121 15.82 -4.07 -12.38
N ASP A 122 15.27 -5.15 -11.83
CA ASP A 122 14.40 -6.06 -12.58
C ASP A 122 13.16 -5.39 -13.21
N VAL A 123 12.74 -4.23 -12.69
CA VAL A 123 11.46 -3.63 -13.11
C VAL A 123 11.59 -2.27 -13.79
N ILE A 124 12.77 -1.60 -13.73
CA ILE A 124 12.94 -0.29 -14.36
C ILE A 124 14.16 -0.16 -15.30
N ASP A 125 15.02 -1.17 -15.40
CA ASP A 125 16.29 -1.10 -16.15
C ASP A 125 16.09 -0.95 -17.67
N ASP A 126 14.98 -1.45 -18.19
CA ASP A 126 14.59 -1.38 -19.62
C ASP A 126 13.96 -0.03 -20.01
N LEU A 127 13.68 0.86 -19.05
CA LEU A 127 13.18 2.19 -19.35
C LEU A 127 14.28 3.08 -19.95
N PRO A 128 13.93 3.98 -20.91
CA PRO A 128 14.88 4.93 -21.46
C PRO A 128 15.62 5.72 -20.39
N LYS A 129 16.94 5.83 -20.52
CA LYS A 129 17.75 6.65 -19.62
C LYS A 129 17.45 8.14 -19.87
N LEU A 130 17.22 8.89 -18.80
CA LEU A 130 16.92 10.31 -18.84
C LEU A 130 17.92 11.11 -18.03
N LYS A 131 18.29 12.28 -18.52
CA LYS A 131 18.94 13.30 -17.70
C LYS A 131 17.91 14.13 -16.93
N SER A 132 18.38 14.92 -15.99
CA SER A 132 17.56 15.87 -15.22
C SER A 132 16.82 16.83 -16.15
N GLY A 133 15.49 16.82 -16.12
CA GLY A 133 14.61 17.66 -16.94
C GLY A 133 14.24 17.08 -18.31
N GLU A 134 14.72 15.87 -18.67
CA GLU A 134 14.34 15.20 -19.93
C GLU A 134 13.02 14.43 -19.79
N THR A 135 12.40 14.17 -20.93
CA THR A 135 11.16 13.39 -21.09
C THR A 135 11.37 12.29 -22.12
N SER A 136 10.56 11.23 -22.03
CA SER A 136 10.46 10.19 -23.06
C SER A 136 9.04 10.07 -23.58
N ASP A 137 8.84 9.26 -24.61
CA ASP A 137 7.52 8.97 -25.19
C ASP A 137 6.68 8.03 -24.28
N ILE A 138 7.30 7.44 -23.25
CA ILE A 138 6.58 6.58 -22.31
C ILE A 138 5.77 7.46 -21.35
N PRO A 139 4.45 7.26 -21.23
CA PRO A 139 3.60 8.05 -20.34
C PRO A 139 4.09 8.06 -18.89
N ASN A 140 4.10 9.24 -18.27
CA ASN A 140 4.59 9.49 -16.90
C ASN A 140 6.11 9.26 -16.69
N HIS A 141 6.89 9.02 -17.75
CA HIS A 141 8.36 8.92 -17.67
C HIS A 141 9.01 10.27 -18.02
N VAL A 142 8.88 11.18 -17.04
CA VAL A 142 9.36 12.57 -17.12
C VAL A 142 10.29 12.83 -15.94
N ALA A 143 11.55 13.15 -16.23
CA ALA A 143 12.55 13.44 -15.20
C ALA A 143 12.36 14.86 -14.66
N MET A 144 12.28 14.97 -13.34
CA MET A 144 12.27 16.28 -12.67
C MET A 144 13.56 17.05 -12.97
N LYS A 145 13.43 18.37 -13.23
CA LYS A 145 14.58 19.25 -13.34
C LYS A 145 15.16 19.55 -11.96
N HIS A 146 16.44 19.31 -11.80
CA HIS A 146 17.19 19.55 -10.56
C HIS A 146 18.15 20.73 -10.72
N SER A 147 18.43 21.45 -9.61
CA SER A 147 19.46 22.48 -9.57
C SER A 147 20.86 21.86 -9.67
N ALA A 148 21.86 22.64 -10.11
CA ALA A 148 23.26 22.19 -10.16
C ALA A 148 23.76 21.64 -8.80
N GLN A 149 23.42 22.35 -7.70
CA GLN A 149 23.76 21.91 -6.34
C GLN A 149 23.11 20.57 -5.98
N MET A 150 21.88 20.29 -6.45
CA MET A 150 21.23 19.00 -6.20
C MET A 150 21.88 17.90 -7.00
N LEU A 151 22.23 18.14 -8.27
CA LEU A 151 22.94 17.18 -9.13
C LEU A 151 24.33 16.84 -8.56
N GLU A 152 25.04 17.83 -8.04
CA GLU A 152 26.31 17.63 -7.33
C GLU A 152 26.13 16.68 -6.13
N LYS A 153 25.14 16.94 -5.26
CA LYS A 153 24.83 16.06 -4.12
C LYS A 153 24.47 14.63 -4.55
N MET A 154 23.72 14.49 -5.64
CA MET A 154 23.37 13.18 -6.19
C MET A 154 24.61 12.41 -6.65
N GLY A 155 25.62 13.10 -7.20
CA GLY A 155 26.85 12.51 -7.66
C GLY A 155 27.67 11.80 -6.57
N TYR A 156 27.56 12.23 -5.33
CA TYR A 156 28.23 11.59 -4.19
C TYR A 156 27.51 10.33 -3.69
N VAL A 157 26.19 10.25 -3.86
CA VAL A 157 25.41 9.13 -3.31
C VAL A 157 25.54 7.91 -4.22
N LYS A 158 26.14 6.84 -3.71
CA LYS A 158 26.38 5.58 -4.43
C LYS A 158 25.08 4.76 -4.55
N ASP A 159 25.08 3.74 -5.40
CA ASP A 159 24.02 2.75 -5.45
C ASP A 159 23.77 2.12 -4.07
N GLY A 160 22.54 2.14 -3.58
CA GLY A 160 22.18 1.76 -2.20
C GLY A 160 22.64 2.75 -1.12
N GLY A 161 23.25 3.88 -1.51
CA GLY A 161 23.80 4.88 -0.59
C GLY A 161 22.74 5.85 -0.05
N ASN A 162 23.21 6.75 0.79
CA ASN A 162 22.35 7.72 1.47
C ASN A 162 23.06 9.06 1.70
N ARG A 163 22.38 9.97 2.38
CA ARG A 163 22.88 11.33 2.66
C ARG A 163 24.26 11.38 3.35
N MET A 164 24.73 10.29 3.98
CA MET A 164 26.03 10.24 4.62
C MET A 164 27.18 10.16 3.62
N ASP A 165 26.91 9.74 2.37
CA ASP A 165 27.89 9.75 1.28
C ASP A 165 28.19 11.18 0.78
N ILE A 166 27.32 12.14 1.11
CA ILE A 166 27.49 13.56 0.75
C ILE A 166 28.52 14.19 1.71
N PRO A 167 29.54 14.91 1.20
CA PRO A 167 30.49 15.65 2.02
C PRO A 167 29.79 16.53 3.07
N GLU A 168 30.39 16.66 4.24
CA GLU A 168 29.75 17.32 5.39
C GLU A 168 29.32 18.75 5.09
N GLU A 169 30.13 19.48 4.37
CA GLU A 169 29.88 20.88 3.96
C GLU A 169 28.69 21.03 3.02
N LEU A 170 28.37 19.99 2.22
CA LEU A 170 27.24 19.95 1.29
C LEU A 170 26.03 19.21 1.87
N ARG A 171 26.23 18.49 2.97
CA ARG A 171 25.20 17.63 3.56
C ARG A 171 24.03 18.47 4.10
N PRO A 172 22.77 18.02 3.88
CA PRO A 172 21.61 18.66 4.51
C PRO A 172 21.71 18.59 6.04
N LYS A 173 21.73 19.73 6.71
CA LYS A 173 21.84 19.82 8.17
C LYS A 173 20.57 19.42 8.91
N SER A 174 19.42 19.44 8.24
CA SER A 174 18.12 19.12 8.80
C SER A 174 17.25 18.35 7.81
N GLY A 175 16.14 17.81 8.27
CA GLY A 175 15.13 17.14 7.44
C GLY A 175 15.10 15.62 7.63
N ASP A 176 14.17 14.99 6.93
CA ASP A 176 13.89 13.56 7.02
C ASP A 176 15.11 12.73 6.58
N VAL A 177 15.57 11.86 7.47
CA VAL A 177 16.72 10.95 7.21
C VAL A 177 16.47 9.97 6.06
N ARG A 178 15.20 9.73 5.72
CA ARG A 178 14.79 8.87 4.60
C ARG A 178 14.90 9.57 3.24
N LYS A 179 15.36 10.81 3.19
CA LYS A 179 15.59 11.59 1.97
C LYS A 179 17.09 11.63 1.64
N TYR A 180 17.41 11.96 0.39
CA TYR A 180 18.77 11.89 -0.16
C TYR A 180 19.33 10.47 -0.13
N ILE A 181 18.49 9.51 -0.48
CA ILE A 181 18.89 8.12 -0.65
C ILE A 181 18.85 7.76 -2.13
N ARG A 182 19.75 6.91 -2.55
CA ARG A 182 19.74 6.24 -3.85
C ARG A 182 19.30 4.81 -3.61
N TYR A 183 18.31 4.36 -4.35
CA TYR A 183 17.84 2.99 -4.21
C TYR A 183 18.93 2.00 -4.62
N ASP A 184 18.99 0.87 -3.93
CA ASP A 184 19.89 -0.25 -4.23
C ASP A 184 19.32 -1.04 -5.40
N SER A 185 20.07 -1.09 -6.51
CA SER A 185 19.63 -1.78 -7.74
C SER A 185 19.34 -3.25 -7.53
N ALA A 186 20.05 -3.90 -6.60
CA ALA A 186 19.99 -5.34 -6.33
C ALA A 186 18.94 -5.72 -5.26
N LYS A 187 18.11 -4.77 -4.79
CA LYS A 187 17.11 -5.00 -3.75
C LYS A 187 15.73 -4.45 -4.14
N PRO A 188 14.65 -4.93 -3.51
CA PRO A 188 13.37 -4.23 -3.52
C PRO A 188 13.53 -2.81 -2.95
N SER A 189 12.73 -1.87 -3.40
CA SER A 189 12.70 -0.53 -2.82
C SER A 189 12.14 -0.53 -1.40
N VAL A 190 12.44 0.50 -0.64
CA VAL A 190 11.64 0.83 0.54
C VAL A 190 10.25 1.31 0.10
N CYS A 191 9.32 1.45 1.05
CA CYS A 191 7.95 1.83 0.75
C CYS A 191 7.86 3.15 -0.04
N VAL A 192 7.31 3.10 -1.25
CA VAL A 192 6.99 4.27 -2.07
C VAL A 192 5.93 5.10 -1.35
N THR A 193 6.19 6.40 -1.23
CA THR A 193 5.33 7.39 -0.57
C THR A 193 4.93 8.51 -1.53
N GLY A 194 4.07 9.42 -1.11
CA GLY A 194 3.61 10.55 -1.94
C GLY A 194 4.63 11.67 -2.17
N ASP A 195 5.85 11.60 -1.59
CA ASP A 195 6.92 12.57 -1.85
C ASP A 195 8.27 11.87 -2.06
N MET A 196 8.60 11.63 -3.31
CA MET A 196 9.80 10.91 -3.74
C MET A 196 10.84 11.81 -4.41
N ARG A 197 10.70 13.16 -4.31
CA ARG A 197 11.57 14.15 -4.99
C ARG A 197 13.05 14.08 -4.60
N LYS A 198 13.38 13.45 -3.48
CA LYS A 198 14.74 13.28 -2.98
C LYS A 198 15.12 11.80 -2.83
N ILE A 199 14.49 10.95 -3.61
CA ILE A 199 14.83 9.55 -3.78
C ILE A 199 15.42 9.38 -5.17
N PHE A 200 16.66 8.94 -5.26
CA PHE A 200 17.43 8.96 -6.48
C PHE A 200 17.38 7.62 -7.20
N HIS A 201 17.41 7.69 -8.52
CA HIS A 201 17.56 6.52 -9.38
C HIS A 201 18.92 5.84 -9.08
N TYR A 202 18.96 4.51 -9.07
CA TYR A 202 20.13 3.74 -8.66
C TYR A 202 21.40 4.08 -9.50
N GLU A 203 21.26 4.45 -10.77
CA GLU A 203 22.39 4.76 -11.68
C GLU A 203 22.44 6.25 -12.09
N GLN A 204 21.29 6.89 -12.29
CA GLN A 204 21.19 8.21 -12.90
C GLN A 204 21.10 9.32 -11.83
N ASN A 205 21.76 10.47 -12.08
CA ASN A 205 21.73 11.61 -11.16
C ASN A 205 20.44 12.42 -11.32
N ARG A 206 19.33 11.83 -10.90
CA ARG A 206 17.99 12.43 -10.84
C ARG A 206 17.10 11.67 -9.84
N ALA A 207 15.99 12.28 -9.47
CA ALA A 207 14.93 11.57 -8.78
C ALA A 207 14.25 10.54 -9.70
N LEU A 208 13.63 9.53 -9.12
CA LEU A 208 12.80 8.57 -9.86
C LEU A 208 11.63 9.29 -10.54
N THR A 209 11.30 8.87 -11.75
CA THR A 209 10.11 9.33 -12.46
C THR A 209 8.85 8.67 -11.91
N ALA A 210 7.69 9.22 -12.26
CA ALA A 210 6.42 8.62 -11.87
C ALA A 210 6.23 7.22 -12.49
N ARG A 211 6.68 6.99 -13.73
CA ARG A 211 6.63 5.67 -14.38
C ARG A 211 7.51 4.65 -13.65
N GLU A 212 8.71 5.02 -13.26
CA GLU A 212 9.58 4.14 -12.47
C GLU A 212 8.95 3.78 -11.13
N LEU A 213 8.38 4.75 -10.42
CA LEU A 213 7.65 4.51 -9.18
C LEU A 213 6.42 3.61 -9.39
N ALA A 214 5.69 3.80 -10.50
CA ALA A 214 4.54 2.98 -10.87
C ALA A 214 4.96 1.51 -11.15
N ARG A 215 6.04 1.28 -11.90
CA ARG A 215 6.57 -0.07 -12.12
C ARG A 215 7.08 -0.74 -10.84
N ILE A 216 7.73 0.01 -9.95
CA ILE A 216 8.13 -0.46 -8.61
C ILE A 216 6.88 -0.89 -7.80
N GLN A 217 5.77 -0.19 -7.95
CA GLN A 217 4.46 -0.56 -7.37
C GLN A 217 3.73 -1.64 -8.17
N SER A 218 4.32 -2.15 -9.27
CA SER A 218 3.76 -3.15 -10.17
C SER A 218 2.56 -2.68 -11.03
N PHE A 219 2.38 -1.39 -11.25
CA PHE A 219 1.43 -0.90 -12.26
C PHE A 219 1.93 -1.23 -13.67
N PRO A 220 1.06 -1.66 -14.59
CA PRO A 220 1.40 -1.87 -15.99
C PRO A 220 1.63 -0.53 -16.70
N ASP A 221 2.32 -0.55 -17.84
CA ASP A 221 2.72 0.67 -18.54
C ASP A 221 1.58 1.39 -19.26
N ASP A 222 0.53 0.67 -19.60
CA ASP A 222 -0.71 1.21 -20.18
C ASP A 222 -1.59 1.94 -19.15
N PHE A 223 -1.31 1.78 -17.85
CA PHE A 223 -1.96 2.56 -16.80
C PHE A 223 -1.35 3.96 -16.75
N ILE A 224 -2.08 4.95 -17.22
CA ILE A 224 -1.65 6.36 -17.26
C ILE A 224 -2.21 7.09 -16.05
N PHE A 225 -1.32 7.75 -15.31
CA PHE A 225 -1.69 8.62 -14.20
C PHE A 225 -1.89 10.05 -14.69
N GLU A 226 -2.94 10.71 -14.22
CA GLU A 226 -3.25 12.09 -14.56
C GLU A 226 -3.14 13.02 -13.36
N GLY A 227 -2.81 14.29 -13.63
CA GLY A 227 -2.66 15.33 -12.64
C GLY A 227 -1.25 15.91 -12.57
N THR A 228 -0.98 16.69 -11.54
CA THR A 228 0.35 17.25 -11.29
C THR A 228 1.32 16.16 -10.82
N SER A 229 2.62 16.35 -10.99
CA SER A 229 3.65 15.40 -10.54
C SER A 229 3.50 14.99 -9.06
N ILE A 230 3.08 15.92 -8.19
CA ILE A 230 2.83 15.61 -6.77
C ILE A 230 1.60 14.72 -6.61
N GLN A 231 0.51 15.03 -7.31
CA GLN A 231 -0.72 14.22 -7.27
C GLN A 231 -0.48 12.81 -7.80
N ILE A 232 0.26 12.68 -8.90
CA ILE A 232 0.63 11.38 -9.47
C ILE A 232 1.46 10.56 -8.47
N GLN A 233 2.47 11.15 -7.84
CA GLN A 233 3.25 10.47 -6.81
C GLN A 233 2.40 10.04 -5.61
N GLN A 234 1.43 10.86 -5.20
CA GLN A 234 0.48 10.52 -4.14
C GLN A 234 -0.43 9.36 -4.54
N GLN A 235 -0.96 9.35 -5.77
CA GLN A 235 -1.77 8.26 -6.29
C GLN A 235 -0.97 6.94 -6.25
N ILE A 236 0.25 6.95 -6.78
CA ILE A 236 1.13 5.77 -6.78
C ILE A 236 1.45 5.34 -5.34
N GLY A 237 1.86 6.27 -4.47
CA GLY A 237 2.25 5.97 -3.09
C GLY A 237 1.11 5.46 -2.21
N ASN A 238 -0.13 5.90 -2.47
CA ASN A 238 -1.31 5.48 -1.72
C ASN A 238 -1.92 4.16 -2.21
N ALA A 239 -1.60 3.75 -3.42
CA ALA A 239 -2.18 2.55 -4.02
C ALA A 239 -1.76 1.25 -3.31
N VAL A 240 -2.64 0.27 -3.35
CA VAL A 240 -2.28 -1.14 -3.14
C VAL A 240 -1.59 -1.63 -4.40
N PRO A 241 -0.39 -2.25 -4.31
CA PRO A 241 0.29 -2.76 -5.50
C PRO A 241 -0.56 -3.75 -6.27
N PRO A 242 -0.78 -3.56 -7.60
CA PRO A 242 -1.67 -4.40 -8.40
C PRO A 242 -1.36 -5.90 -8.32
N LYS A 243 -0.09 -6.32 -8.33
CA LYS A 243 0.26 -7.74 -8.21
C LYS A 243 -0.12 -8.32 -6.85
N LEU A 244 0.04 -7.59 -5.75
CA LEU A 244 -0.44 -8.05 -4.44
C LEU A 244 -1.97 -8.15 -4.42
N ALA A 245 -2.66 -7.13 -4.94
CA ALA A 245 -4.13 -7.12 -5.02
C ALA A 245 -4.65 -8.29 -5.86
N TYR A 246 -3.99 -8.61 -6.97
CA TYR A 246 -4.33 -9.74 -7.83
C TYR A 246 -4.21 -11.09 -7.09
N GLN A 247 -3.11 -11.31 -6.36
CA GLN A 247 -2.95 -12.55 -5.58
C GLN A 247 -4.03 -12.70 -4.49
N ILE A 248 -4.42 -11.60 -3.84
CA ILE A 248 -5.52 -11.61 -2.86
C ILE A 248 -6.85 -11.89 -3.58
N ALA A 249 -7.08 -11.29 -4.75
CA ALA A 249 -8.32 -11.47 -5.52
C ALA A 249 -8.53 -12.93 -5.94
N LEU A 250 -7.48 -13.63 -6.38
CA LEU A 250 -7.55 -15.06 -6.71
C LEU A 250 -8.01 -15.89 -5.50
N GLN A 251 -7.52 -15.58 -4.30
CA GLN A 251 -7.93 -16.29 -3.09
C GLN A 251 -9.37 -15.97 -2.67
N VAL A 252 -9.82 -14.75 -2.95
CA VAL A 252 -11.23 -14.36 -2.72
C VAL A 252 -12.14 -15.07 -3.71
N GLU A 253 -11.77 -15.16 -4.99
CA GLU A 253 -12.51 -15.88 -6.02
C GLU A 253 -12.64 -17.36 -5.66
N GLU A 254 -11.54 -18.01 -5.33
CA GLU A 254 -11.53 -19.42 -4.88
C GLU A 254 -12.44 -19.64 -3.67
N ALA A 255 -12.38 -18.77 -2.67
CA ALA A 255 -13.24 -18.88 -1.49
C ALA A 255 -14.73 -18.66 -1.84
N LEU A 256 -15.06 -17.81 -2.80
CA LEU A 256 -16.43 -17.57 -3.26
C LEU A 256 -16.98 -18.76 -4.06
N ASP A 257 -16.15 -19.38 -4.91
CA ASP A 257 -16.53 -20.51 -5.76
C ASP A 257 -16.76 -21.80 -4.94
N ASN A 258 -15.94 -21.99 -3.90
CA ASN A 258 -16.05 -23.10 -2.98
C ASN A 258 -17.20 -22.92 -1.96
N GLY A 259 -17.71 -21.70 -1.79
CA GLY A 259 -18.72 -21.35 -0.81
C GLY A 259 -20.12 -21.85 -1.20
N LYS A 260 -20.62 -22.87 -0.52
CA LYS A 260 -22.03 -23.25 -0.60
C LYS A 260 -22.86 -22.30 0.26
N VAL A 261 -23.78 -21.55 -0.36
CA VAL A 261 -24.75 -20.76 0.37
C VAL A 261 -25.78 -21.71 0.97
N SER A 262 -25.84 -21.81 2.28
CA SER A 262 -26.98 -22.47 2.94
C SER A 262 -28.19 -21.54 2.86
N GLU A 263 -28.94 -21.63 1.76
CA GLU A 263 -30.09 -20.75 1.46
C GLU A 263 -31.25 -20.85 2.47
N GLY A 264 -31.15 -21.72 3.48
CA GLY A 264 -32.30 -22.10 4.32
C GLY A 264 -32.61 -21.22 5.54
N LYS A 265 -31.73 -20.30 5.98
CA LYS A 265 -31.90 -19.62 7.29
C LYS A 265 -32.00 -18.09 7.27
N LEU A 266 -31.62 -17.42 6.20
CA LEU A 266 -31.54 -15.94 6.15
C LEU A 266 -32.88 -15.25 5.83
N TYR A 267 -33.79 -15.90 5.13
CA TYR A 267 -35.07 -15.27 4.74
C TYR A 267 -36.19 -15.37 5.79
N ARG A 268 -36.08 -16.18 6.84
CA ARG A 268 -37.10 -16.32 7.89
C ARG A 268 -37.11 -15.22 8.94
N LYS A 269 -35.93 -14.60 9.23
CA LYS A 269 -35.88 -13.56 10.28
C LYS A 269 -36.39 -12.17 9.88
N GLN A 270 -36.55 -11.89 8.59
CA GLN A 270 -37.09 -10.60 8.13
C GLN A 270 -38.59 -10.54 7.98
N ARG A 271 -39.33 -11.66 8.12
CA ARG A 271 -40.80 -11.71 8.03
C ARG A 271 -41.51 -11.75 9.39
N GLU A 272 -40.78 -11.82 10.48
CA GLU A 272 -41.38 -11.85 11.83
C GLU A 272 -41.35 -10.50 12.56
N VAL A 273 -40.88 -9.44 11.89
CA VAL A 273 -40.85 -8.05 12.42
C VAL A 273 -41.50 -7.13 11.36
N SER A 274 -42.70 -7.41 10.98
CA SER A 274 -43.57 -6.46 10.24
C SER A 274 -44.99 -6.57 10.75
#